data_9c15a604ce17664a38847f9075430960
#
_entry.id   9c15a604ce17664a38847f9075430960
#
_cell.length_a   1.000
_cell.length_b   1.000
_cell.length_c   1.000
_cell.angle_alpha   90.00
_cell.angle_beta   90.00
_cell.angle_gamma   90.00
#
_symmetry.space_group_name_H-M   'P 1'
#
loop_
_entity.id
_entity.type
_entity.pdbx_description
1 polymer ?
#
loop_
_entity_poly.entity_id
_entity_poly.type
_entity_poly.pdbx_seq_one_letter_code
_entity_poly.pdbx_strand_id
1 'polypeptide(L)'
;MPTDAEQVIDLIFGRWRSQILAAGTELGIFDRLNRTAPQTASSLAASMGVDSALLYRLLRARPHSACSLRTLRAGFVLTDRGDLLRAAHPRSLAAMTRLEEGPQHYALWKHLPAMIRDGKQNAFVREFGHMAFEHAKADHDYAERFDQAMTSYSAAQSAQVLEALRDTDISEVRVFCDVAGGHGYMTCALLGAYPQLSGIVLDLPDVVADSDALWARKLGLEARCRYVGGDMFKEVPKADAYGLKLILHDWNNEECVAILENIRRAATSPARVFIMEHIVPKPDVPHFAKLFDIHMMCWGTGQERTEAEYAELLRRAGWRKVASHHAPGSVMGVIEGAFG
;
A
#
# COMPACT_ATOMS: atom_id res chain seq x y z
N MET A 1 8.93 29.97 -13.52
CA MET A 1 9.02 28.51 -13.51
C MET A 1 10.48 28.14 -13.30
N PRO A 2 10.82 27.07 -12.58
CA PRO A 2 12.22 26.64 -12.45
C PRO A 2 12.80 26.25 -13.82
N THR A 3 14.09 26.50 -14.01
CA THR A 3 14.83 26.08 -15.20
C THR A 3 14.98 24.55 -15.23
N ASP A 4 15.31 23.99 -16.39
CA ASP A 4 15.54 22.53 -16.52
C ASP A 4 16.65 22.06 -15.58
N ALA A 5 17.74 22.85 -15.43
CA ALA A 5 18.81 22.53 -14.50
C ALA A 5 18.33 22.49 -13.03
N GLU A 6 17.51 23.44 -12.62
CA GLU A 6 16.93 23.46 -11.27
C GLU A 6 16.01 22.26 -11.04
N GLN A 7 15.24 21.84 -12.05
CA GLN A 7 14.40 20.65 -11.96
C GLN A 7 15.24 19.36 -11.80
N VAL A 8 16.32 19.23 -12.56
CA VAL A 8 17.25 18.08 -12.43
C VAL A 8 17.95 18.09 -11.07
N ILE A 9 18.40 19.23 -10.58
CA ILE A 9 18.99 19.37 -9.24
C ILE A 9 17.97 18.97 -8.16
N ASP A 10 16.71 19.34 -8.33
CA ASP A 10 15.63 18.98 -7.40
C ASP A 10 15.43 17.46 -7.33
N LEU A 11 15.51 16.75 -8.44
CA LEU A 11 15.46 15.28 -8.49
C LEU A 11 16.69 14.64 -7.84
N ILE A 12 17.91 15.17 -8.10
CA ILE A 12 19.16 14.66 -7.50
C ILE A 12 19.09 14.69 -5.96
N PHE A 13 18.54 15.74 -5.39
CA PHE A 13 18.42 15.92 -3.94
C PHE A 13 17.06 15.44 -3.37
N GLY A 14 16.22 14.82 -4.19
CA GLY A 14 14.88 14.34 -3.79
C GLY A 14 14.92 13.45 -2.54
N ARG A 15 15.87 12.49 -2.51
CA ARG A 15 16.03 11.57 -1.37
C ARG A 15 16.38 12.26 -0.04
N TRP A 16 17.00 13.44 -0.06
CA TRP A 16 17.30 14.14 1.19
C TRP A 16 16.00 14.58 1.89
N ARG A 17 14.96 14.91 1.12
CA ARG A 17 13.66 15.30 1.65
C ARG A 17 12.97 14.13 2.32
N SER A 18 12.98 12.97 1.68
CA SER A 18 12.38 11.76 2.25
C SER A 18 13.13 11.29 3.48
N GLN A 19 14.47 11.34 3.48
CA GLN A 19 15.29 10.99 4.65
C GLN A 19 15.11 11.98 5.83
N ILE A 20 14.92 13.27 5.58
CA ILE A 20 14.56 14.25 6.62
C ILE A 20 13.18 13.93 7.21
N LEU A 21 12.23 13.55 6.38
CA LEU A 21 10.90 13.14 6.81
C LEU A 21 10.97 11.86 7.66
N ALA A 22 11.72 10.87 7.19
CA ALA A 22 11.94 9.59 7.87
C ALA A 22 12.59 9.80 9.24
N ALA A 23 13.66 10.59 9.31
CA ALA A 23 14.31 10.92 10.58
C ALA A 23 13.37 11.62 11.57
N GLY A 24 12.52 12.53 11.07
CA GLY A 24 11.51 13.19 11.92
C GLY A 24 10.46 12.23 12.45
N THR A 25 10.06 11.26 11.64
CA THR A 25 9.08 10.21 11.99
C THR A 25 9.68 9.22 12.98
N GLU A 26 10.91 8.77 12.73
CA GLU A 26 11.62 7.83 13.60
C GLU A 26 11.87 8.42 15.00
N LEU A 27 12.26 9.68 15.07
CA LEU A 27 12.43 10.41 16.32
C LEU A 27 11.11 10.74 17.04
N GLY A 28 9.94 10.50 16.41
CA GLY A 28 8.63 10.82 16.98
C GLY A 28 8.39 12.32 17.15
N ILE A 29 8.98 13.15 16.30
CA ILE A 29 8.86 14.61 16.37
C ILE A 29 7.40 15.04 16.14
N PHE A 30 6.72 14.41 15.19
CA PHE A 30 5.34 14.76 14.83
C PHE A 30 4.33 14.45 15.93
N ASP A 31 4.60 13.43 16.76
CA ASP A 31 3.74 13.06 17.88
C ASP A 31 3.88 14.04 19.07
N ARG A 32 4.99 14.76 19.16
CA ARG A 32 5.29 15.71 20.25
C ARG A 32 4.90 17.15 19.93
N LEU A 33 4.75 17.48 18.65
CA LEU A 33 4.32 18.79 18.22
C LEU A 33 2.79 18.88 18.15
N ASN A 34 2.25 20.06 18.35
CA ASN A 34 0.84 20.33 18.14
C ASN A 34 0.63 21.41 17.05
N ARG A 35 -0.62 21.68 16.71
CA ARG A 35 -0.97 22.57 15.59
C ARG A 35 -1.04 24.07 15.99
N THR A 36 -1.17 24.36 17.26
CA THR A 36 -1.51 25.70 17.76
C THR A 36 -0.49 26.30 18.71
N ALA A 37 0.16 25.47 19.55
CA ALA A 37 1.15 25.95 20.51
C ALA A 37 2.58 25.71 19.98
N PRO A 38 3.32 26.77 19.63
CA PRO A 38 4.68 26.65 19.15
C PRO A 38 5.63 26.09 20.21
N GLN A 39 6.51 25.17 19.82
CA GLN A 39 7.56 24.63 20.69
C GLN A 39 8.93 25.01 20.10
N THR A 40 9.86 25.41 20.96
CA THR A 40 11.25 25.65 20.57
C THR A 40 11.98 24.33 20.34
N ALA A 41 13.02 24.35 19.50
CA ALA A 41 13.87 23.16 19.32
C ALA A 41 14.52 22.73 20.66
N SER A 42 14.87 23.67 21.52
CA SER A 42 15.46 23.37 22.83
C SER A 42 14.48 22.69 23.77
N SER A 43 13.23 23.15 23.85
CA SER A 43 12.18 22.50 24.64
C SER A 43 11.87 21.10 24.14
N LEU A 44 11.75 20.94 22.81
CA LEU A 44 11.50 19.66 22.20
C LEU A 44 12.68 18.70 22.43
N ALA A 45 13.91 19.15 22.21
CA ALA A 45 15.12 18.35 22.44
C ALA A 45 15.24 17.87 23.90
N ALA A 46 14.94 18.72 24.87
CA ALA A 46 14.94 18.35 26.28
C ALA A 46 13.92 17.24 26.58
N SER A 47 12.73 17.32 26.00
CA SER A 47 11.68 16.26 26.16
C SER A 47 12.03 14.94 25.49
N MET A 48 12.91 14.96 24.50
CA MET A 48 13.29 13.78 23.70
C MET A 48 14.65 13.19 24.10
N GLY A 49 15.45 13.92 24.91
CA GLY A 49 16.80 13.50 25.27
C GLY A 49 17.78 13.54 24.08
N VAL A 50 17.60 14.49 23.13
CA VAL A 50 18.45 14.63 21.94
C VAL A 50 19.16 15.96 21.89
N ASP A 51 20.18 16.08 21.01
CA ASP A 51 20.94 17.32 20.83
C ASP A 51 20.05 18.44 20.23
N SER A 52 20.01 19.57 20.93
CA SER A 52 19.15 20.71 20.56
C SER A 52 19.60 21.42 19.27
N ALA A 53 20.91 21.50 19.03
CA ALA A 53 21.46 22.21 17.88
C ALA A 53 21.22 21.39 16.59
N LEU A 54 21.42 20.08 16.65
CA LEU A 54 21.16 19.17 15.54
C LEU A 54 19.66 19.03 15.27
N LEU A 55 18.84 18.95 16.32
CA LEU A 55 17.38 18.95 16.17
C LEU A 55 16.90 20.25 15.50
N TYR A 56 17.41 21.40 15.89
CA TYR A 56 17.06 22.67 15.22
C TYR A 56 17.41 22.65 13.74
N ARG A 57 18.58 22.08 13.37
CA ARG A 57 18.96 21.94 11.94
C ARG A 57 17.99 21.04 11.18
N LEU A 58 17.56 19.92 11.76
CA LEU A 58 16.57 19.02 11.18
C LEU A 58 15.22 19.73 11.00
N LEU A 59 14.73 20.40 12.03
CA LEU A 59 13.43 21.09 12.01
C LEU A 59 13.38 22.24 10.99
N ARG A 60 14.49 22.97 10.80
CA ARG A 60 14.56 24.08 9.82
C ARG A 60 14.76 23.60 8.38
N ALA A 61 15.25 22.38 8.16
CA ALA A 61 15.56 21.83 6.85
C ALA A 61 14.31 21.46 6.02
N ARG A 62 13.13 21.89 6.43
CA ARG A 62 11.82 21.60 5.82
C ARG A 62 11.87 21.51 4.31
N PRO A 63 11.49 20.38 3.70
CA PRO A 63 11.32 20.31 2.26
C PRO A 63 10.27 21.33 1.78
N HIS A 64 10.60 22.14 0.80
CA HIS A 64 9.74 23.24 0.31
C HIS A 64 8.36 22.78 -0.14
N SER A 65 8.22 21.54 -0.62
CA SER A 65 6.96 20.95 -1.12
C SER A 65 6.15 20.15 -0.11
N ALA A 66 6.75 19.76 1.03
CA ALA A 66 6.12 18.90 2.03
C ALA A 66 6.20 19.51 3.44
N CYS A 67 5.70 20.77 3.60
CA CYS A 67 5.74 21.44 4.90
C CYS A 67 4.94 20.68 5.94
N SER A 68 5.56 19.68 6.58
CA SER A 68 5.00 18.99 7.75
C SER A 68 5.04 19.86 9.01
N LEU A 69 5.93 20.87 9.03
CA LEU A 69 6.09 21.81 10.14
C LEU A 69 6.05 23.26 9.64
N ARG A 70 5.59 24.17 10.49
CA ARG A 70 5.59 25.61 10.27
C ARG A 70 6.32 26.32 11.41
N THR A 71 7.16 27.28 11.09
CA THR A 71 7.77 28.17 12.08
C THR A 71 6.81 29.30 12.42
N LEU A 72 6.54 29.52 13.68
CA LEU A 72 5.84 30.68 14.23
C LEU A 72 6.77 31.36 15.22
N ARG A 73 6.84 32.71 15.16
CA ARG A 73 7.67 33.64 15.97
C ARG A 73 8.77 33.03 16.88
N ALA A 74 8.43 32.08 17.74
CA ALA A 74 9.35 31.49 18.74
C ALA A 74 9.45 29.95 18.66
N GLY A 75 8.93 29.28 17.63
CA GLY A 75 8.96 27.82 17.60
C GLY A 75 8.36 27.17 16.38
N PHE A 76 8.18 25.87 16.46
CA PHE A 76 7.64 25.01 15.41
C PHE A 76 6.25 24.52 15.79
N VAL A 77 5.35 24.42 14.82
CA VAL A 77 4.02 23.84 14.93
C VAL A 77 3.80 22.83 13.81
N LEU A 78 2.93 21.87 14.07
CA LEU A 78 2.50 20.89 13.09
C LEU A 78 1.59 21.52 12.03
N THR A 79 1.71 21.11 10.78
CA THR A 79 0.75 21.42 9.71
C THR A 79 -0.22 20.25 9.55
N ASP A 80 -1.26 20.43 8.71
CA ASP A 80 -2.19 19.35 8.36
C ASP A 80 -1.47 18.14 7.72
N ARG A 81 -0.42 18.41 6.92
CA ARG A 81 0.43 17.34 6.34
C ARG A 81 1.30 16.66 7.39
N GLY A 82 1.83 17.41 8.34
CA GLY A 82 2.61 16.85 9.44
C GLY A 82 1.76 16.01 10.41
N ASP A 83 0.49 16.34 10.55
CA ASP A 83 -0.46 15.58 11.37
C ASP A 83 -0.64 14.14 10.83
N LEU A 84 -0.55 13.94 9.51
CA LEU A 84 -0.55 12.61 8.88
C LEU A 84 0.67 11.74 9.24
N LEU A 85 1.72 12.31 9.83
CA LEU A 85 2.92 11.59 10.26
C LEU A 85 2.91 11.25 11.75
N ARG A 86 1.83 11.56 12.46
CA ARG A 86 1.63 11.13 13.84
C ARG A 86 1.16 9.68 13.88
N ALA A 87 1.72 8.90 14.79
CA ALA A 87 1.36 7.48 14.95
C ALA A 87 -0.15 7.29 15.24
N ALA A 88 -0.73 8.15 16.09
CA ALA A 88 -2.13 8.06 16.48
C ALA A 88 -3.13 8.67 15.47
N HIS A 89 -2.68 9.21 14.32
CA HIS A 89 -3.60 9.77 13.34
C HIS A 89 -4.39 8.66 12.62
N PRO A 90 -5.73 8.78 12.44
CA PRO A 90 -6.55 7.72 11.80
C PRO A 90 -6.11 7.33 10.39
N ARG A 91 -5.45 8.25 9.67
CA ARG A 91 -4.83 8.05 8.35
C ARG A 91 -3.33 8.24 8.43
N SER A 92 -2.67 7.66 9.43
CA SER A 92 -1.25 7.81 9.64
C SER A 92 -0.44 7.25 8.46
N LEU A 93 0.56 8.03 8.03
CA LEU A 93 1.57 7.61 7.05
C LEU A 93 2.93 7.35 7.72
N ALA A 94 2.98 7.36 9.05
CA ALA A 94 4.23 7.18 9.80
C ALA A 94 4.86 5.80 9.54
N ALA A 95 4.07 4.74 9.61
CA ALA A 95 4.55 3.38 9.36
C ALA A 95 5.06 3.21 7.91
N MET A 96 4.32 3.73 6.92
CA MET A 96 4.75 3.74 5.53
C MET A 96 6.07 4.49 5.35
N THR A 97 6.23 5.66 5.99
CA THR A 97 7.48 6.42 5.93
C THR A 97 8.66 5.64 6.51
N ARG A 98 8.46 4.95 7.64
CA ARG A 98 9.50 4.12 8.26
C ARG A 98 9.86 2.88 7.43
N LEU A 99 8.91 2.31 6.73
CA LEU A 99 9.14 1.16 5.85
C LEU A 99 9.91 1.59 4.60
N GLU A 100 9.37 2.54 3.83
CA GLU A 100 9.91 2.90 2.51
C GLU A 100 11.28 3.58 2.57
N GLU A 101 11.49 4.42 3.58
CA GLU A 101 12.76 5.12 3.80
C GLU A 101 13.66 4.40 4.81
N GLY A 102 13.20 3.26 5.35
CA GLY A 102 13.95 2.42 6.25
C GLY A 102 15.13 1.71 5.57
N PRO A 103 16.07 1.16 6.36
CA PRO A 103 17.33 0.65 5.85
C PRO A 103 17.14 -0.48 4.83
N GLN A 104 16.13 -1.35 5.01
CA GLN A 104 15.89 -2.47 4.13
C GLN A 104 15.47 -1.99 2.74
N HIS A 105 14.38 -1.23 2.62
CA HIS A 105 13.85 -0.74 1.34
C HIS A 105 14.82 0.25 0.67
N TYR A 106 15.40 1.14 1.47
CA TYR A 106 16.38 2.11 0.96
C TYR A 106 17.58 1.44 0.29
N ALA A 107 18.08 0.31 0.83
CA ALA A 107 19.23 -0.41 0.28
C ALA A 107 18.95 -1.05 -1.10
N LEU A 108 17.70 -1.29 -1.45
CA LEU A 108 17.35 -1.96 -2.71
C LEU A 108 17.71 -1.13 -3.95
N TRP A 109 17.55 0.19 -3.87
CA TRP A 109 17.71 1.10 -5.00
C TRP A 109 19.11 1.11 -5.62
N LYS A 110 20.15 0.74 -4.86
CA LYS A 110 21.54 0.65 -5.39
C LYS A 110 21.69 -0.47 -6.43
N HIS A 111 20.80 -1.46 -6.42
CA HIS A 111 20.84 -2.60 -7.34
C HIS A 111 20.15 -2.33 -8.69
N LEU A 112 19.36 -1.24 -8.81
CA LEU A 112 18.61 -0.94 -10.02
C LEU A 112 19.45 -0.95 -11.31
N PRO A 113 20.64 -0.32 -11.38
CA PRO A 113 21.45 -0.38 -12.60
C PRO A 113 21.92 -1.79 -12.96
N ALA A 114 22.20 -2.64 -11.97
CA ALA A 114 22.63 -4.02 -12.21
C ALA A 114 21.46 -4.87 -12.73
N MET A 115 20.26 -4.73 -12.15
CA MET A 115 19.07 -5.43 -12.61
C MET A 115 18.74 -5.13 -14.08
N ILE A 116 18.82 -3.86 -14.47
CA ILE A 116 18.57 -3.46 -15.87
C ILE A 116 19.64 -4.06 -16.82
N ARG A 117 20.89 -4.17 -16.39
CA ARG A 117 21.96 -4.73 -17.23
C ARG A 117 21.84 -6.23 -17.45
N ASP A 118 21.48 -6.98 -16.44
CA ASP A 118 21.45 -8.45 -16.50
C ASP A 118 20.04 -9.04 -16.71
N GLY A 119 19.00 -8.19 -16.73
CA GLY A 119 17.62 -8.60 -16.96
C GLY A 119 17.01 -9.40 -15.82
N LYS A 120 17.59 -9.33 -14.61
CA LYS A 120 17.11 -10.06 -13.43
C LYS A 120 16.68 -9.08 -12.36
N GLN A 121 15.37 -8.99 -12.13
CA GLN A 121 14.80 -8.17 -11.05
C GLN A 121 15.03 -8.79 -9.66
N ASN A 122 14.42 -8.19 -8.63
CA ASN A 122 14.51 -8.57 -7.23
C ASN A 122 15.81 -8.17 -6.54
N ALA A 123 15.88 -6.89 -6.19
CA ALA A 123 17.00 -6.35 -5.41
C ALA A 123 17.01 -6.88 -3.97
N PHE A 124 15.86 -7.32 -3.43
CA PHE A 124 15.79 -7.86 -2.09
C PHE A 124 16.63 -9.12 -1.95
N VAL A 125 16.51 -10.05 -2.90
CA VAL A 125 17.38 -11.24 -2.95
C VAL A 125 18.85 -10.87 -3.16
N ARG A 126 19.15 -9.85 -3.96
CA ARG A 126 20.53 -9.38 -4.17
C ARG A 126 21.16 -8.80 -2.91
N GLU A 127 20.36 -8.12 -2.09
CA GLU A 127 20.84 -7.46 -0.87
C GLU A 127 20.91 -8.42 0.32
N PHE A 128 19.88 -9.25 0.50
CA PHE A 128 19.67 -10.04 1.72
C PHE A 128 19.77 -11.54 1.50
N GLY A 129 19.85 -12.02 0.26
CA GLY A 129 19.99 -13.44 -0.07
C GLY A 129 18.67 -14.25 -0.04
N HIS A 130 17.55 -13.64 0.27
CA HIS A 130 16.22 -14.26 0.33
C HIS A 130 15.12 -13.27 -0.06
N MET A 131 13.90 -13.76 -0.25
CA MET A 131 12.74 -12.96 -0.60
C MET A 131 12.28 -12.08 0.57
N ALA A 132 11.56 -10.99 0.28
CA ALA A 132 11.07 -10.04 1.29
C ALA A 132 10.18 -10.72 2.35
N PHE A 133 9.28 -11.60 1.94
CA PHE A 133 8.43 -12.36 2.88
C PHE A 133 9.21 -13.36 3.75
N GLU A 134 10.30 -13.91 3.24
CA GLU A 134 11.21 -14.76 4.03
C GLU A 134 11.99 -13.91 5.04
N HIS A 135 12.38 -12.71 4.63
CA HIS A 135 13.05 -11.74 5.52
C HIS A 135 12.13 -11.36 6.69
N ALA A 136 10.87 -11.07 6.43
CA ALA A 136 9.89 -10.76 7.46
C ALA A 136 9.72 -11.89 8.50
N LYS A 137 9.84 -13.15 8.08
CA LYS A 137 9.82 -14.29 9.02
C LYS A 137 11.06 -14.35 9.92
N ALA A 138 12.19 -13.85 9.45
CA ALA A 138 13.48 -13.88 10.17
C ALA A 138 13.74 -12.60 10.98
N ASP A 139 13.17 -11.46 10.59
CA ASP A 139 13.35 -10.14 11.23
C ASP A 139 11.99 -9.62 11.72
N HIS A 140 11.75 -9.78 13.02
CA HIS A 140 10.49 -9.38 13.66
C HIS A 140 10.25 -7.86 13.56
N ASP A 141 11.30 -7.04 13.68
CA ASP A 141 11.17 -5.58 13.62
C ASP A 141 10.80 -5.11 12.20
N TYR A 142 11.30 -5.81 11.17
CA TYR A 142 10.90 -5.58 9.79
C TYR A 142 9.45 -6.03 9.57
N ALA A 143 9.07 -7.21 10.04
CA ALA A 143 7.70 -7.73 9.92
C ALA A 143 6.68 -6.77 10.54
N GLU A 144 6.93 -6.31 11.78
CA GLU A 144 6.04 -5.36 12.46
C GLU A 144 5.90 -4.03 11.70
N ARG A 145 7.02 -3.47 11.19
CA ARG A 145 6.99 -2.25 10.36
C ARG A 145 6.22 -2.45 9.06
N PHE A 146 6.41 -3.60 8.41
CA PHE A 146 5.72 -3.96 7.18
C PHE A 146 4.20 -4.05 7.41
N ASP A 147 3.76 -4.80 8.43
CA ASP A 147 2.35 -4.97 8.76
C ASP A 147 1.65 -3.67 9.12
N GLN A 148 2.31 -2.82 9.92
CA GLN A 148 1.80 -1.49 10.27
C GLN A 148 1.69 -0.59 9.03
N ALA A 149 2.67 -0.63 8.13
CA ALA A 149 2.66 0.16 6.89
C ALA A 149 1.53 -0.32 5.96
N MET A 150 1.38 -1.63 5.76
CA MET A 150 0.33 -2.20 4.92
C MET A 150 -1.07 -1.89 5.48
N THR A 151 -1.25 -1.94 6.79
CA THR A 151 -2.51 -1.56 7.45
C THR A 151 -2.87 -0.09 7.18
N SER A 152 -1.92 0.82 7.38
CA SER A 152 -2.12 2.26 7.13
C SER A 152 -2.41 2.56 5.67
N TYR A 153 -1.68 1.93 4.76
CA TYR A 153 -1.82 2.12 3.33
C TYR A 153 -3.14 1.55 2.81
N SER A 154 -3.53 0.38 3.32
CA SER A 154 -4.79 -0.29 2.96
C SER A 154 -6.01 0.58 3.21
N ALA A 155 -6.05 1.34 4.30
CA ALA A 155 -7.18 2.21 4.60
C ALA A 155 -7.39 3.31 3.55
N ALA A 156 -6.30 3.98 3.15
CA ALA A 156 -6.36 5.03 2.14
C ALA A 156 -6.75 4.49 0.76
N GLN A 157 -6.19 3.34 0.37
CA GLN A 157 -6.47 2.69 -0.91
C GLN A 157 -7.89 2.13 -0.99
N SER A 158 -8.39 1.54 0.09
CA SER A 158 -9.75 1.00 0.12
C SER A 158 -10.81 2.09 -0.09
N ALA A 159 -10.57 3.30 0.44
CA ALA A 159 -11.44 4.44 0.16
C ALA A 159 -11.45 4.82 -1.34
N GLN A 160 -10.30 4.77 -2.01
CA GLN A 160 -10.19 5.02 -3.45
C GLN A 160 -10.89 3.93 -4.28
N VAL A 161 -10.78 2.67 -3.87
CA VAL A 161 -11.46 1.53 -4.51
C VAL A 161 -12.98 1.66 -4.36
N LEU A 162 -13.49 1.96 -3.17
CA LEU A 162 -14.92 2.19 -2.96
C LEU A 162 -15.46 3.32 -3.82
N GLU A 163 -14.69 4.40 -3.94
CA GLU A 163 -15.06 5.53 -4.82
C GLU A 163 -15.08 5.12 -6.28
N ALA A 164 -14.11 4.32 -6.74
CA ALA A 164 -14.07 3.80 -8.10
C ALA A 164 -15.25 2.86 -8.41
N LEU A 165 -15.71 2.11 -7.42
CA LEU A 165 -16.84 1.17 -7.55
C LEU A 165 -18.21 1.78 -7.25
N ARG A 166 -18.29 3.08 -6.94
CA ARG A 166 -19.54 3.74 -6.49
C ARG A 166 -20.73 3.48 -7.41
N ASP A 167 -20.52 3.55 -8.71
CA ASP A 167 -21.57 3.39 -9.73
C ASP A 167 -21.63 1.97 -10.29
N THR A 168 -20.91 1.03 -9.69
CA THR A 168 -20.88 -0.37 -10.11
C THR A 168 -22.06 -1.12 -9.48
N ASP A 169 -22.92 -1.68 -10.31
CA ASP A 169 -24.03 -2.50 -9.81
C ASP A 169 -23.51 -3.86 -9.31
N ILE A 170 -23.56 -4.05 -7.99
CA ILE A 170 -23.26 -5.32 -7.32
C ILE A 170 -24.46 -5.82 -6.49
N SER A 171 -25.66 -5.40 -6.85
CA SER A 171 -26.90 -5.74 -6.13
C SER A 171 -27.17 -7.25 -6.05
N GLU A 172 -26.75 -7.99 -7.06
CA GLU A 172 -26.89 -9.44 -7.13
C GLU A 172 -25.79 -10.22 -6.37
N VAL A 173 -24.71 -9.54 -5.97
CA VAL A 173 -23.63 -10.17 -5.19
C VAL A 173 -24.09 -10.37 -3.75
N ARG A 174 -23.98 -11.58 -3.24
CA ARG A 174 -24.30 -11.94 -1.85
C ARG A 174 -23.05 -12.27 -1.04
N VAL A 175 -22.10 -12.96 -1.66
CA VAL A 175 -20.86 -13.39 -1.02
C VAL A 175 -19.67 -12.83 -1.79
N PHE A 176 -18.88 -12.00 -1.12
CA PHE A 176 -17.61 -11.46 -1.62
C PHE A 176 -16.44 -12.15 -0.93
N CYS A 177 -15.49 -12.69 -1.71
CA CYS A 177 -14.25 -13.27 -1.20
C CYS A 177 -13.06 -12.37 -1.50
N ASP A 178 -12.40 -11.87 -0.46
CA ASP A 178 -11.17 -11.10 -0.53
C ASP A 178 -9.99 -12.09 -0.48
N VAL A 179 -9.32 -12.25 -1.60
CA VAL A 179 -8.25 -13.26 -1.77
C VAL A 179 -6.92 -12.61 -1.39
N ALA A 180 -6.24 -13.21 -0.43
CA ALA A 180 -5.09 -12.64 0.27
C ALA A 180 -5.43 -11.28 0.92
N GLY A 181 -6.61 -11.21 1.57
CA GLY A 181 -7.18 -9.98 2.11
C GLY A 181 -6.56 -9.50 3.43
N GLY A 182 -5.51 -10.13 3.93
CA GLY A 182 -4.85 -9.79 5.18
C GLY A 182 -5.81 -9.84 6.37
N HIS A 183 -5.83 -8.79 7.15
CA HIS A 183 -6.76 -8.65 8.29
C HIS A 183 -8.19 -8.18 7.89
N GLY A 184 -8.51 -8.10 6.58
CA GLY A 184 -9.86 -7.90 6.07
C GLY A 184 -10.36 -6.46 6.04
N TYR A 185 -9.49 -5.44 6.00
CA TYR A 185 -9.91 -4.04 5.97
C TYR A 185 -10.79 -3.73 4.74
N MET A 186 -10.37 -4.15 3.54
CA MET A 186 -11.11 -3.92 2.30
C MET A 186 -12.50 -4.59 2.33
N THR A 187 -12.54 -5.85 2.77
CA THR A 187 -13.81 -6.57 2.98
C THR A 187 -14.75 -5.80 3.91
N CYS A 188 -14.26 -5.39 5.08
CA CYS A 188 -15.07 -4.64 6.04
C CYS A 188 -15.56 -3.30 5.48
N ALA A 189 -14.74 -2.61 4.70
CA ALA A 189 -15.12 -1.37 4.02
C ALA A 189 -16.26 -1.61 3.00
N LEU A 190 -16.19 -2.70 2.21
CA LEU A 190 -17.28 -3.12 1.32
C LEU A 190 -18.55 -3.48 2.09
N LEU A 191 -18.44 -4.24 3.19
CA LEU A 191 -19.59 -4.61 4.02
C LEU A 191 -20.27 -3.38 4.64
N GLY A 192 -19.50 -2.35 4.96
CA GLY A 192 -20.04 -1.07 5.42
C GLY A 192 -20.83 -0.32 4.34
N ALA A 193 -20.34 -0.36 3.10
CA ALA A 193 -20.98 0.30 1.96
C ALA A 193 -22.17 -0.49 1.40
N TYR A 194 -22.17 -1.83 1.50
CA TYR A 194 -23.15 -2.72 0.91
C TYR A 194 -23.75 -3.67 1.97
N PRO A 195 -24.86 -3.32 2.60
CA PRO A 195 -25.45 -4.09 3.71
C PRO A 195 -25.89 -5.52 3.35
N GLN A 196 -26.16 -5.80 2.06
CA GLN A 196 -26.56 -7.12 1.55
C GLN A 196 -25.40 -8.13 1.45
N LEU A 197 -24.14 -7.66 1.51
CA LEU A 197 -22.99 -8.53 1.34
C LEU A 197 -22.64 -9.29 2.62
N SER A 198 -22.17 -10.52 2.42
CA SER A 198 -21.35 -11.26 3.37
C SER A 198 -19.92 -11.37 2.83
N GLY A 199 -18.93 -11.28 3.71
CA GLY A 199 -17.51 -11.31 3.34
C GLY A 199 -16.84 -12.61 3.76
N ILE A 200 -15.90 -13.05 2.94
CA ILE A 200 -14.91 -14.07 3.27
C ILE A 200 -13.54 -13.43 3.05
N VAL A 201 -12.66 -13.49 4.04
CA VAL A 201 -11.27 -13.12 3.89
C VAL A 201 -10.46 -14.41 3.86
N LEU A 202 -9.82 -14.69 2.73
CA LEU A 202 -8.86 -15.79 2.58
C LEU A 202 -7.46 -15.21 2.73
N ASP A 203 -6.69 -15.74 3.67
CA ASP A 203 -5.25 -15.45 3.78
C ASP A 203 -4.52 -16.63 4.43
N LEU A 204 -3.20 -16.54 4.51
CA LEU A 204 -2.40 -17.59 5.17
C LEU A 204 -2.88 -17.84 6.59
N PRO A 205 -2.81 -19.11 7.09
CA PRO A 205 -3.34 -19.44 8.41
C PRO A 205 -2.80 -18.57 9.53
N ASP A 206 -1.51 -18.22 9.49
CA ASP A 206 -0.87 -17.40 10.53
C ASP A 206 -1.38 -15.94 10.52
N VAL A 207 -1.77 -15.41 9.34
CA VAL A 207 -2.31 -14.05 9.20
C VAL A 207 -3.72 -13.95 9.81
N VAL A 208 -4.56 -14.94 9.57
CA VAL A 208 -5.96 -14.96 10.06
C VAL A 208 -6.11 -15.49 11.48
N ALA A 209 -5.04 -16.04 12.08
CA ALA A 209 -5.04 -16.55 13.44
C ALA A 209 -5.02 -15.44 14.51
N ASP A 210 -4.47 -14.28 14.20
CA ASP A 210 -4.43 -13.13 15.11
C ASP A 210 -5.80 -12.44 15.18
N SER A 211 -6.66 -12.95 16.07
CA SER A 211 -8.02 -12.43 16.23
C SER A 211 -8.11 -10.95 16.62
N ASP A 212 -7.07 -10.38 17.26
CA ASP A 212 -7.06 -9.01 17.71
C ASP A 212 -6.67 -8.04 16.57
N ALA A 213 -6.01 -8.54 15.54
CA ALA A 213 -5.71 -7.79 14.32
C ALA A 213 -6.92 -7.68 13.38
N LEU A 214 -7.90 -8.61 13.43
CA LEU A 214 -8.99 -8.72 12.48
C LEU A 214 -9.94 -7.51 12.52
N TRP A 215 -10.15 -6.91 11.35
CA TRP A 215 -11.00 -5.72 11.23
C TRP A 215 -12.49 -5.98 11.46
N ALA A 216 -12.99 -7.16 11.12
CA ALA A 216 -14.39 -7.49 11.38
C ALA A 216 -14.70 -7.43 12.88
N ARG A 217 -13.81 -7.91 13.74
CA ARG A 217 -13.94 -7.82 15.20
C ARG A 217 -13.89 -6.36 15.68
N LYS A 218 -12.92 -5.59 15.18
CA LYS A 218 -12.77 -4.16 15.54
C LYS A 218 -14.00 -3.31 15.17
N LEU A 219 -14.72 -3.70 14.11
CA LEU A 219 -15.86 -2.97 13.57
C LEU A 219 -17.21 -3.61 13.86
N GLY A 220 -17.26 -4.72 14.61
CA GLY A 220 -18.51 -5.43 14.94
C GLY A 220 -19.19 -6.07 13.73
N LEU A 221 -18.43 -6.52 12.74
CA LEU A 221 -18.91 -7.12 11.49
C LEU A 221 -18.76 -8.65 11.44
N GLU A 222 -18.42 -9.31 12.56
CA GLU A 222 -18.13 -10.74 12.64
C GLU A 222 -19.31 -11.61 12.16
N ALA A 223 -20.57 -11.14 12.35
CA ALA A 223 -21.73 -11.85 11.86
C ALA A 223 -21.84 -11.91 10.32
N ARG A 224 -21.13 -11.03 9.61
CA ARG A 224 -21.14 -10.94 8.13
C ARG A 224 -19.78 -11.16 7.48
N CYS A 225 -18.71 -11.32 8.26
CA CYS A 225 -17.35 -11.50 7.75
C CYS A 225 -16.69 -12.69 8.43
N ARG A 226 -16.34 -13.71 7.67
CA ARG A 226 -15.58 -14.85 8.15
C ARG A 226 -14.17 -14.88 7.58
N TYR A 227 -13.24 -15.41 8.33
CA TYR A 227 -11.85 -15.59 7.93
C TYR A 227 -11.56 -17.07 7.64
N VAL A 228 -10.78 -17.34 6.61
CA VAL A 228 -10.40 -18.69 6.17
C VAL A 228 -8.89 -18.72 5.98
N GLY A 229 -8.21 -19.55 6.78
CA GLY A 229 -6.79 -19.82 6.59
C GLY A 229 -6.57 -20.76 5.41
N GLY A 230 -5.78 -20.36 4.43
CA GLY A 230 -5.52 -21.16 3.22
C GLY A 230 -4.46 -20.53 2.32
N ASP A 231 -4.21 -21.20 1.21
CA ASP A 231 -3.24 -20.79 0.19
C ASP A 231 -3.99 -20.58 -1.14
N MET A 232 -4.00 -19.33 -1.63
CA MET A 232 -4.70 -18.96 -2.87
C MET A 232 -4.22 -19.72 -4.11
N PHE A 233 -3.00 -20.26 -4.07
CA PHE A 233 -2.47 -21.12 -5.13
C PHE A 233 -3.03 -22.54 -5.11
N LYS A 234 -3.67 -22.96 -4.00
CA LYS A 234 -4.24 -24.30 -3.82
C LYS A 234 -5.76 -24.29 -3.93
N GLU A 235 -6.40 -23.52 -3.07
CA GLU A 235 -7.85 -23.50 -2.96
C GLU A 235 -8.37 -22.13 -2.54
N VAL A 236 -9.49 -21.73 -3.13
CA VAL A 236 -10.20 -20.47 -2.84
C VAL A 236 -11.65 -20.81 -2.43
N PRO A 237 -12.22 -20.16 -1.41
CA PRO A 237 -13.62 -20.37 -1.02
C PRO A 237 -14.62 -20.01 -2.14
N LYS A 238 -15.76 -20.69 -2.16
CA LYS A 238 -16.88 -20.35 -3.06
C LYS A 238 -17.46 -18.98 -2.73
N ALA A 239 -17.65 -18.17 -3.77
CA ALA A 239 -18.29 -16.85 -3.67
C ALA A 239 -18.89 -16.42 -5.02
N ASP A 240 -19.68 -15.35 -5.01
CA ASP A 240 -20.29 -14.74 -6.19
C ASP A 240 -19.36 -13.67 -6.80
N ALA A 241 -18.55 -13.07 -5.96
CA ALA A 241 -17.56 -12.10 -6.38
C ALA A 241 -16.25 -12.24 -5.58
N TYR A 242 -15.16 -11.89 -6.25
CA TYR A 242 -13.81 -12.01 -5.70
C TYR A 242 -13.07 -10.68 -5.82
N GLY A 243 -12.28 -10.32 -4.81
CA GLY A 243 -11.39 -9.19 -4.80
C GLY A 243 -9.94 -9.62 -4.67
N LEU A 244 -9.06 -8.94 -5.37
CA LEU A 244 -7.61 -9.04 -5.28
C LEU A 244 -7.08 -7.61 -5.17
N LYS A 245 -6.73 -7.16 -3.97
CA LYS A 245 -6.26 -5.79 -3.75
C LYS A 245 -4.77 -5.76 -3.47
N LEU A 246 -3.97 -5.27 -4.44
CA LEU A 246 -2.52 -5.26 -4.39
C LEU A 246 -1.97 -6.68 -4.16
N ILE A 247 -2.41 -7.60 -4.98
CA ILE A 247 -2.00 -9.02 -4.92
C ILE A 247 -1.31 -9.44 -6.21
N LEU A 248 -1.93 -9.19 -7.37
CA LEU A 248 -1.35 -9.67 -8.63
C LEU A 248 -0.05 -8.95 -8.99
N HIS A 249 0.18 -7.77 -8.44
CA HIS A 249 1.42 -7.04 -8.65
C HIS A 249 2.64 -7.68 -7.96
N ASP A 250 2.46 -8.57 -6.99
CA ASP A 250 3.54 -9.31 -6.34
C ASP A 250 4.08 -10.47 -7.19
N TRP A 251 3.31 -10.92 -8.17
CA TRP A 251 3.48 -12.18 -8.87
C TRP A 251 3.76 -12.00 -10.36
N ASN A 252 4.52 -12.95 -10.94
CA ASN A 252 4.71 -13.00 -12.39
C ASN A 252 3.42 -13.41 -13.11
N ASN A 253 3.40 -13.33 -14.45
CA ASN A 253 2.19 -13.57 -15.22
C ASN A 253 1.64 -15.00 -15.11
N GLU A 254 2.49 -16.01 -15.00
CA GLU A 254 2.08 -17.41 -14.88
C GLU A 254 1.41 -17.65 -13.51
N GLU A 255 1.99 -17.10 -12.46
CA GLU A 255 1.44 -17.14 -11.11
C GLU A 255 0.11 -16.39 -11.03
N CYS A 256 0.00 -15.20 -11.64
CA CYS A 256 -1.27 -14.45 -11.72
C CYS A 256 -2.36 -15.27 -12.42
N VAL A 257 -2.05 -15.93 -13.52
CA VAL A 257 -3.01 -16.81 -14.22
C VAL A 257 -3.44 -17.97 -13.34
N ALA A 258 -2.51 -18.62 -12.63
CA ALA A 258 -2.83 -19.71 -11.71
C ALA A 258 -3.78 -19.27 -10.58
N ILE A 259 -3.55 -18.09 -10.00
CA ILE A 259 -4.44 -17.50 -8.98
C ILE A 259 -5.85 -17.28 -9.56
N LEU A 260 -5.94 -16.64 -10.71
CA LEU A 260 -7.22 -16.33 -11.37
C LEU A 260 -7.97 -17.60 -11.82
N GLU A 261 -7.28 -18.66 -12.24
CA GLU A 261 -7.86 -19.96 -12.55
C GLU A 261 -8.42 -20.66 -11.30
N ASN A 262 -7.71 -20.58 -10.17
CA ASN A 262 -8.19 -21.11 -8.89
C ASN A 262 -9.48 -20.41 -8.46
N ILE A 263 -9.52 -19.09 -8.57
CA ILE A 263 -10.73 -18.29 -8.31
C ILE A 263 -11.85 -18.74 -9.24
N ARG A 264 -11.60 -18.88 -10.54
CA ARG A 264 -12.62 -19.31 -11.51
C ARG A 264 -13.18 -20.70 -11.21
N ARG A 265 -12.34 -21.62 -10.75
CA ARG A 265 -12.81 -22.99 -10.35
C ARG A 265 -13.71 -22.97 -9.12
N ALA A 266 -13.47 -22.04 -8.19
CA ALA A 266 -14.27 -21.90 -6.98
C ALA A 266 -15.57 -21.09 -7.22
N ALA A 267 -15.58 -20.24 -8.23
CA ALA A 267 -16.63 -19.27 -8.50
C ALA A 267 -18.00 -19.91 -8.74
N THR A 268 -19.03 -19.31 -8.16
CA THR A 268 -20.43 -19.67 -8.43
C THR A 268 -20.89 -18.92 -9.68
N SER A 269 -21.14 -19.62 -10.79
CA SER A 269 -21.56 -18.96 -12.04
C SER A 269 -22.98 -18.41 -11.97
N PRO A 270 -23.24 -17.16 -12.38
CA PRO A 270 -22.28 -16.17 -12.86
C PRO A 270 -21.45 -15.57 -11.71
N ALA A 271 -20.21 -15.22 -11.98
CA ALA A 271 -19.31 -14.64 -10.97
C ALA A 271 -18.53 -13.44 -11.52
N ARG A 272 -18.05 -12.61 -10.61
CA ARG A 272 -17.22 -11.42 -10.92
C ARG A 272 -15.89 -11.47 -10.18
N VAL A 273 -14.85 -10.90 -10.78
CA VAL A 273 -13.57 -10.68 -10.14
C VAL A 273 -13.17 -9.20 -10.28
N PHE A 274 -12.69 -8.61 -9.18
CA PHE A 274 -12.27 -7.23 -9.09
C PHE A 274 -10.77 -7.19 -8.74
N ILE A 275 -9.94 -6.83 -9.71
CA ILE A 275 -8.49 -6.64 -9.54
C ILE A 275 -8.28 -5.17 -9.21
N MET A 276 -7.86 -4.87 -7.98
CA MET A 276 -7.76 -3.54 -7.38
C MET A 276 -6.29 -3.17 -7.24
N GLU A 277 -5.75 -2.43 -8.23
CA GLU A 277 -4.30 -2.22 -8.39
C GLU A 277 -3.96 -0.80 -8.81
N HIS A 278 -2.66 -0.46 -8.79
CA HIS A 278 -2.13 0.73 -9.44
C HIS A 278 -2.01 0.48 -10.95
N ILE A 279 -3.00 0.89 -11.72
CA ILE A 279 -3.03 0.61 -13.16
C ILE A 279 -2.10 1.56 -13.90
N VAL A 280 -1.14 1.01 -14.64
CA VAL A 280 -0.17 1.79 -15.42
C VAL A 280 -0.86 2.44 -16.63
N PRO A 281 -0.90 3.78 -16.74
CA PRO A 281 -1.48 4.45 -17.88
C PRO A 281 -0.55 4.46 -19.11
N LYS A 282 -0.99 5.10 -20.20
CA LYS A 282 -0.18 5.31 -21.41
C LYS A 282 1.18 5.94 -21.09
N PRO A 283 2.22 5.71 -21.93
CA PRO A 283 3.60 6.15 -21.68
C PRO A 283 3.75 7.64 -21.32
N ASP A 284 3.02 8.52 -21.99
CA ASP A 284 3.16 9.98 -21.85
C ASP A 284 2.36 10.58 -20.68
N VAL A 285 1.62 9.74 -19.92
CA VAL A 285 0.84 10.19 -18.76
C VAL A 285 1.64 9.99 -17.49
N PRO A 286 2.06 11.05 -16.77
CA PRO A 286 2.69 10.91 -15.46
C PRO A 286 1.73 10.25 -14.47
N HIS A 287 2.19 9.20 -13.78
CA HIS A 287 1.37 8.48 -12.80
C HIS A 287 2.23 7.76 -11.78
N PHE A 288 1.73 7.65 -10.55
CA PHE A 288 2.41 6.97 -9.43
C PHE A 288 2.71 5.50 -9.75
N ALA A 289 1.81 4.79 -10.44
CA ALA A 289 2.02 3.38 -10.82
C ALA A 289 3.36 3.13 -11.53
N LYS A 290 3.85 4.07 -12.32
CA LYS A 290 5.15 3.92 -13.03
C LYS A 290 6.35 3.98 -12.09
N LEU A 291 6.28 4.75 -11.02
CA LEU A 291 7.31 4.77 -9.98
C LEU A 291 7.21 3.52 -9.10
N PHE A 292 5.98 3.12 -8.79
CA PHE A 292 5.72 1.95 -7.98
C PHE A 292 6.10 0.65 -8.71
N ASP A 293 5.98 0.60 -10.05
CA ASP A 293 6.49 -0.51 -10.86
C ASP A 293 8.00 -0.71 -10.71
N ILE A 294 8.78 0.38 -10.67
CA ILE A 294 10.22 0.28 -10.38
C ILE A 294 10.48 -0.19 -8.95
N HIS A 295 9.65 0.23 -7.99
CA HIS A 295 9.72 -0.29 -6.62
C HIS A 295 9.44 -1.81 -6.60
N MET A 296 8.40 -2.29 -7.30
CA MET A 296 8.07 -3.72 -7.40
C MET A 296 9.21 -4.52 -8.06
N MET A 297 9.87 -3.97 -9.08
CA MET A 297 11.08 -4.57 -9.68
C MET A 297 12.20 -4.75 -8.64
N CYS A 298 12.36 -3.81 -7.71
CA CYS A 298 13.34 -3.91 -6.63
C CYS A 298 12.91 -4.89 -5.53
N TRP A 299 11.62 -4.92 -5.20
CA TRP A 299 11.12 -5.63 -4.04
C TRP A 299 10.84 -7.11 -4.30
N GLY A 300 10.33 -7.46 -5.50
CA GLY A 300 9.87 -8.81 -5.79
C GLY A 300 10.10 -9.28 -7.23
N THR A 301 9.26 -10.20 -7.66
CA THR A 301 9.23 -10.77 -9.02
C THR A 301 8.04 -10.29 -9.83
N GLY A 302 7.14 -9.54 -9.22
CA GLY A 302 5.95 -8.98 -9.84
C GLY A 302 6.20 -7.68 -10.58
N GLN A 303 5.11 -7.02 -10.95
CA GLN A 303 5.12 -5.75 -11.68
C GLN A 303 3.76 -5.06 -11.61
N GLU A 304 3.73 -3.75 -11.72
CA GLU A 304 2.51 -3.03 -12.04
C GLU A 304 2.16 -3.20 -13.53
N ARG A 305 0.87 -3.28 -13.82
CA ARG A 305 0.40 -3.62 -15.17
C ARG A 305 -0.54 -2.58 -15.74
N THR A 306 -0.56 -2.49 -17.06
CA THR A 306 -1.56 -1.75 -17.82
C THR A 306 -2.91 -2.48 -17.82
N GLU A 307 -3.96 -1.76 -18.17
CA GLU A 307 -5.29 -2.33 -18.37
C GLU A 307 -5.29 -3.49 -19.41
N ALA A 308 -4.49 -3.36 -20.47
CA ALA A 308 -4.38 -4.38 -21.51
C ALA A 308 -3.70 -5.66 -20.99
N GLU A 309 -2.68 -5.53 -20.16
CA GLU A 309 -1.99 -6.67 -19.55
C GLU A 309 -2.90 -7.39 -18.55
N TYR A 310 -3.66 -6.68 -17.72
CA TYR A 310 -4.67 -7.30 -16.85
C TYR A 310 -5.78 -8.00 -17.67
N ALA A 311 -6.24 -7.41 -18.78
CA ALA A 311 -7.21 -8.03 -19.67
C ALA A 311 -6.67 -9.34 -20.26
N GLU A 312 -5.39 -9.41 -20.60
CA GLU A 312 -4.74 -10.62 -21.08
C GLU A 312 -4.62 -11.71 -20.00
N LEU A 313 -4.28 -11.34 -18.76
CA LEU A 313 -4.28 -12.27 -17.62
C LEU A 313 -5.67 -12.88 -17.39
N LEU A 314 -6.70 -12.03 -17.38
CA LEU A 314 -8.10 -12.47 -17.26
C LEU A 314 -8.48 -13.44 -18.38
N ARG A 315 -8.17 -13.10 -19.64
CA ARG A 315 -8.47 -13.93 -20.81
C ARG A 315 -7.77 -15.29 -20.70
N ARG A 316 -6.52 -15.33 -20.34
CA ARG A 316 -5.74 -16.58 -20.17
C ARG A 316 -6.36 -17.48 -19.10
N ALA A 317 -6.85 -16.88 -18.00
CA ALA A 317 -7.49 -17.60 -16.91
C ALA A 317 -8.99 -17.91 -17.16
N GLY A 318 -9.52 -17.60 -18.36
CA GLY A 318 -10.90 -17.90 -18.75
C GLY A 318 -11.94 -16.92 -18.20
N TRP A 319 -11.52 -15.72 -17.80
CA TRP A 319 -12.39 -14.59 -17.48
C TRP A 319 -12.53 -13.66 -18.67
N ARG A 320 -13.65 -12.96 -18.78
CA ARG A 320 -13.88 -11.89 -19.75
C ARG A 320 -13.78 -10.54 -19.04
N LYS A 321 -12.86 -9.67 -19.43
CA LYS A 321 -12.82 -8.29 -18.94
C LYS A 321 -14.12 -7.57 -19.30
N VAL A 322 -14.76 -6.94 -18.34
CA VAL A 322 -16.03 -6.22 -18.48
C VAL A 322 -15.82 -4.72 -18.47
N ALA A 323 -15.15 -4.21 -17.46
CA ALA A 323 -14.99 -2.77 -17.23
C ALA A 323 -13.66 -2.44 -16.58
N SER A 324 -13.34 -1.15 -16.57
CA SER A 324 -12.29 -0.56 -15.74
C SER A 324 -12.87 0.65 -15.02
N HIS A 325 -12.68 0.70 -13.71
CA HIS A 325 -13.24 1.72 -12.85
C HIS A 325 -12.12 2.54 -12.23
N HIS A 326 -12.26 3.87 -12.29
CA HIS A 326 -11.28 4.82 -11.76
C HIS A 326 -12.00 5.98 -11.08
N ALA A 327 -11.58 6.32 -9.86
CA ALA A 327 -12.01 7.55 -9.22
C ALA A 327 -11.12 8.73 -9.68
N PRO A 328 -11.67 9.94 -9.84
CA PRO A 328 -10.89 11.11 -10.21
C PRO A 328 -9.75 11.38 -9.22
N GLY A 329 -8.52 11.53 -9.74
CA GLY A 329 -7.32 11.78 -8.92
C GLY A 329 -6.85 10.60 -8.09
N SER A 330 -7.46 9.42 -8.23
CA SER A 330 -7.03 8.18 -7.58
C SER A 330 -5.79 7.61 -8.25
N VAL A 331 -4.89 7.04 -7.46
CA VAL A 331 -3.79 6.21 -7.96
C VAL A 331 -4.21 4.74 -8.09
N MET A 332 -5.34 4.36 -7.46
CA MET A 332 -5.93 3.03 -7.57
C MET A 332 -6.96 2.99 -8.70
N GLY A 333 -7.00 1.87 -9.38
CA GLY A 333 -8.07 1.51 -10.31
C GLY A 333 -8.58 0.09 -10.03
N VAL A 334 -9.69 -0.27 -10.66
CA VAL A 334 -10.28 -1.60 -10.55
C VAL A 334 -10.52 -2.15 -11.95
N ILE A 335 -9.95 -3.31 -12.25
CA ILE A 335 -10.26 -4.07 -13.46
C ILE A 335 -11.29 -5.13 -13.09
N GLU A 336 -12.42 -5.09 -13.78
CA GLU A 336 -13.51 -6.02 -13.56
C GLU A 336 -13.51 -7.12 -14.63
N GLY A 337 -13.53 -8.36 -14.15
CA GLY A 337 -13.74 -9.55 -14.96
C GLY A 337 -15.04 -10.25 -14.60
N ALA A 338 -15.66 -10.92 -15.59
CA ALA A 338 -16.85 -11.75 -15.41
C ALA A 338 -16.65 -13.14 -15.99
N PHE A 339 -17.38 -14.09 -15.40
CA PHE A 339 -17.44 -15.48 -15.78
C PHE A 339 -18.89 -15.97 -15.67
N GLY A 340 -19.41 -16.62 -16.74
CA GLY A 340 -20.77 -17.12 -16.79
C GLY A 340 -21.45 -16.80 -18.10
#